data_6f232bbb5acec15569a9adfcdb178f9b
#
_entry.id   6f232bbb5acec15569a9adfcdb178f9b
#
_cell.length_a   1.000
_cell.length_b   1.000
_cell.length_c   1.000
_cell.angle_alpha   90.00
_cell.angle_beta   90.00
_cell.angle_gamma   90.00
#
_symmetry.space_group_name_H-M   'P 1'
#
loop_
_entity.id
_entity.type
_entity.pdbx_description
1 polymer ?
#
loop_
_entity_poly.entity_id
_entity_poly.type
_entity_poly.pdbx_seq_one_letter_code
_entity_poly.pdbx_strand_id
1 'polypeptide(L)'
;MYLISPMQKQYKANLHCHSNLSDGKKTPEELKQMYKEQGYSILAITDHEVPKNHSNLNDEEFLMITGYEAYVRTNPDYVYDVYAKEIHMNFFAREADNETYICYNPKGCKYISKENLKNYKFAGSQKQREYTVEYINEYIRTAKENGYIVGYNHPWWSMEAEADILK
;
A
#
# COMPACT_ATOMS: atom_id res chain seq x y z
N MET A 1 -11.55 -5.42 30.44
CA MET A 1 -12.40 -5.20 29.24
C MET A 1 -11.66 -5.71 28.05
N TYR A 2 -12.18 -6.68 27.32
CA TYR A 2 -11.54 -7.16 26.09
C TYR A 2 -12.03 -6.31 24.92
N LEU A 3 -11.13 -5.73 24.13
CA LEU A 3 -11.46 -5.01 22.90
C LEU A 3 -11.90 -5.97 21.78
N ILE A 4 -11.41 -7.22 21.85
CA ILE A 4 -11.77 -8.30 20.94
C ILE A 4 -12.25 -9.45 21.80
N SER A 5 -13.39 -10.05 21.45
CA SER A 5 -13.93 -11.20 22.17
C SER A 5 -12.99 -12.41 22.02
N PRO A 6 -12.53 -13.05 23.09
CA PRO A 6 -11.72 -14.26 23.01
C PRO A 6 -12.49 -15.46 22.42
N MET A 7 -13.82 -15.34 22.31
CA MET A 7 -14.70 -16.38 21.72
C MET A 7 -14.81 -16.26 20.19
N GLN A 8 -14.35 -15.15 19.60
CA GLN A 8 -14.32 -15.01 18.15
C GLN A 8 -13.09 -15.66 17.56
N LYS A 9 -13.25 -16.27 16.39
CA LYS A 9 -12.13 -16.81 15.61
C LYS A 9 -11.16 -15.68 15.29
N GLN A 10 -9.89 -15.87 15.60
CA GLN A 10 -8.83 -14.94 15.31
C GLN A 10 -8.04 -15.46 14.11
N TYR A 11 -7.58 -14.53 13.27
CA TYR A 11 -6.79 -14.83 12.08
C TYR A 11 -5.43 -14.17 12.19
N LYS A 12 -4.38 -14.91 11.87
CA LYS A 12 -3.05 -14.34 11.74
C LYS A 12 -2.91 -13.67 10.38
N ALA A 13 -2.63 -12.36 10.38
CA ALA A 13 -2.55 -11.56 9.17
C ALA A 13 -1.20 -10.84 9.05
N ASN A 14 -0.69 -10.70 7.83
CA ASN A 14 0.31 -9.71 7.51
C ASN A 14 -0.27 -8.72 6.48
N LEU A 15 -0.24 -7.44 6.81
CA LEU A 15 -0.85 -6.38 6.02
C LEU A 15 0.18 -5.50 5.27
N HIS A 16 1.44 -5.90 5.26
CA HIS A 16 2.48 -5.17 4.55
C HIS A 16 3.60 -6.11 4.10
N CYS A 17 3.69 -6.31 2.80
CA CYS A 17 4.66 -7.22 2.19
C CYS A 17 4.86 -6.82 0.72
N HIS A 18 6.08 -6.97 0.21
CA HIS A 18 6.41 -6.69 -1.18
C HIS A 18 6.73 -7.96 -1.94
N SER A 19 6.25 -8.04 -3.16
CA SER A 19 6.56 -9.10 -4.10
C SER A 19 7.59 -8.64 -5.14
N ASN A 20 7.90 -9.53 -6.07
CA ASN A 20 8.75 -9.22 -7.22
C ASN A 20 8.07 -8.29 -8.26
N LEU A 21 6.85 -7.86 -8.00
CA LEU A 21 6.20 -6.81 -8.80
C LEU A 21 6.73 -5.41 -8.43
N SER A 22 7.39 -5.26 -7.27
CA SER A 22 8.16 -4.07 -6.92
C SER A 22 9.59 -4.42 -6.55
N ASP A 23 9.98 -4.38 -5.30
CA ASP A 23 11.34 -4.58 -4.82
C ASP A 23 11.53 -5.84 -3.96
N GLY A 24 10.46 -6.62 -3.77
CA GLY A 24 10.53 -7.93 -3.15
C GLY A 24 11.21 -8.97 -4.06
N LYS A 25 11.55 -10.12 -3.48
CA LYS A 25 12.28 -11.18 -4.19
C LYS A 25 11.41 -12.36 -4.61
N LYS A 26 10.21 -12.47 -4.06
CA LYS A 26 9.33 -13.62 -4.22
C LYS A 26 8.11 -13.25 -5.06
N THR A 27 7.58 -14.23 -5.80
CA THR A 27 6.30 -14.04 -6.49
C THR A 27 5.14 -14.01 -5.49
N PRO A 28 3.98 -13.47 -5.86
CA PRO A 28 2.77 -13.52 -5.01
C PRO A 28 2.40 -14.94 -4.57
N GLU A 29 2.55 -15.94 -5.44
CA GLU A 29 2.28 -17.34 -5.16
C GLU A 29 3.27 -17.92 -4.12
N GLU A 30 4.57 -17.63 -4.29
CA GLU A 30 5.60 -18.04 -3.32
C GLU A 30 5.36 -17.39 -1.95
N LEU A 31 4.98 -16.10 -1.92
CA LEU A 31 4.67 -15.40 -0.68
C LEU A 31 3.46 -16.04 0.01
N LYS A 32 2.35 -16.28 -0.71
CA LYS A 32 1.19 -16.97 -0.15
C LYS A 32 1.62 -18.28 0.51
N GLN A 33 2.37 -19.12 -0.20
CA GLN A 33 2.81 -20.42 0.32
C GLN A 33 3.64 -20.26 1.59
N MET A 34 4.64 -19.35 1.59
CA MET A 34 5.50 -19.10 2.75
C MET A 34 4.71 -18.61 3.96
N TYR A 35 3.76 -17.70 3.78
CA TYR A 35 2.93 -17.19 4.87
C TYR A 35 1.97 -18.26 5.39
N LYS A 36 1.36 -19.06 4.51
CA LYS A 36 0.48 -20.16 4.87
C LYS A 36 1.22 -21.21 5.72
N GLU A 37 2.45 -21.56 5.36
CA GLU A 37 3.32 -22.48 6.12
C GLU A 37 3.66 -21.93 7.52
N GLN A 38 3.66 -20.63 7.72
CA GLN A 38 3.85 -19.97 9.02
C GLN A 38 2.53 -19.74 9.77
N GLY A 39 1.42 -20.31 9.31
CA GLY A 39 0.11 -20.24 9.96
C GLY A 39 -0.63 -18.92 9.79
N TYR A 40 -0.27 -18.12 8.78
CA TYR A 40 -1.07 -16.97 8.40
C TYR A 40 -2.27 -17.41 7.57
N SER A 41 -3.35 -16.65 7.70
CA SER A 41 -4.60 -16.83 6.94
C SER A 41 -4.93 -15.62 6.06
N ILE A 42 -4.24 -14.49 6.25
CA ILE A 42 -4.50 -13.25 5.52
C ILE A 42 -3.17 -12.61 5.14
N LEU A 43 -3.06 -12.18 3.88
CA LEU A 43 -1.91 -11.45 3.39
C LEU A 43 -2.35 -10.28 2.50
N ALA A 44 -1.82 -9.09 2.76
CA ALA A 44 -1.83 -7.99 1.80
C ALA A 44 -0.44 -7.86 1.17
N ILE A 45 -0.35 -8.05 -0.13
CA ILE A 45 0.84 -7.69 -0.90
C ILE A 45 0.65 -6.22 -1.30
N THR A 46 1.53 -5.38 -0.77
CA THR A 46 1.45 -3.92 -0.92
C THR A 46 2.68 -3.41 -1.64
N ASP A 47 2.86 -3.88 -2.87
CA ASP A 47 3.97 -3.48 -3.73
C ASP A 47 4.01 -1.96 -3.95
N HIS A 48 5.20 -1.39 -3.99
CA HIS A 48 5.40 0.05 -4.20
C HIS A 48 4.74 0.54 -5.48
N GLU A 49 3.73 1.41 -5.34
CA GLU A 49 3.04 2.06 -6.44
C GLU A 49 2.39 1.08 -7.45
N VAL A 50 2.08 -0.15 -7.04
CA VAL A 50 1.48 -1.18 -7.89
C VAL A 50 0.16 -1.66 -7.29
N PRO A 51 -0.96 -0.98 -7.55
CA PRO A 51 -2.29 -1.50 -7.21
C PRO A 51 -2.52 -2.82 -7.95
N LYS A 52 -2.53 -3.94 -7.21
CA LYS A 52 -2.68 -5.25 -7.85
C LYS A 52 -3.63 -6.16 -7.08
N ASN A 53 -4.58 -6.71 -7.83
CA ASN A 53 -5.48 -7.73 -7.33
C ASN A 53 -4.80 -9.11 -7.37
N HIS A 54 -4.76 -9.77 -6.22
CA HIS A 54 -4.26 -11.12 -6.05
C HIS A 54 -5.35 -12.11 -5.59
N SER A 55 -6.63 -11.75 -5.71
CA SER A 55 -7.75 -12.60 -5.24
C SER A 55 -7.87 -13.94 -5.98
N ASN A 56 -7.25 -14.06 -7.16
CA ASN A 56 -7.09 -15.35 -7.84
C ASN A 56 -6.28 -16.37 -7.03
N LEU A 57 -5.53 -15.92 -6.03
CA LEU A 57 -4.79 -16.77 -5.10
C LEU A 57 -5.58 -17.12 -3.83
N ASN A 58 -6.80 -16.64 -3.66
CA ASN A 58 -7.65 -17.00 -2.52
C ASN A 58 -8.00 -18.49 -2.52
N ASP A 59 -8.09 -19.07 -1.33
CA ASP A 59 -8.64 -20.40 -1.11
C ASP A 59 -9.49 -20.43 0.18
N GLU A 60 -9.99 -21.59 0.58
CA GLU A 60 -10.86 -21.72 1.76
C GLU A 60 -10.20 -21.30 3.08
N GLU A 61 -8.87 -21.30 3.13
CA GLU A 61 -8.09 -21.04 4.34
C GLU A 61 -7.27 -19.77 4.28
N PHE A 62 -7.14 -19.14 3.09
CA PHE A 62 -6.24 -18.02 2.88
C PHE A 62 -6.87 -16.91 2.03
N LEU A 63 -6.83 -15.70 2.56
CA LEU A 63 -7.35 -14.48 1.93
C LEU A 63 -6.21 -13.55 1.50
N MET A 64 -6.17 -13.19 0.23
CA MET A 64 -5.35 -12.10 -0.30
C MET A 64 -6.15 -10.80 -0.29
N ILE A 65 -5.59 -9.76 0.31
CA ILE A 65 -6.16 -8.41 0.28
C ILE A 65 -5.48 -7.62 -0.83
N THR A 66 -6.28 -7.06 -1.72
CA THR A 66 -5.81 -6.14 -2.77
C THR A 66 -5.34 -4.84 -2.13
N GLY A 67 -4.17 -4.37 -2.52
CA GLY A 67 -3.64 -3.12 -2.01
C GLY A 67 -2.31 -2.74 -2.66
N TYR A 68 -1.76 -1.62 -2.22
CA TYR A 68 -0.42 -1.19 -2.62
C TYR A 68 0.13 -0.18 -1.61
N GLU A 69 1.45 -0.03 -1.59
CA GLU A 69 2.11 1.01 -0.81
C GLU A 69 2.38 2.25 -1.67
N ALA A 70 1.85 3.36 -1.22
CA ALA A 70 2.05 4.66 -1.82
C ALA A 70 2.95 5.53 -0.93
N TYR A 71 3.62 6.52 -1.51
CA TYR A 71 4.47 7.41 -0.74
C TYR A 71 4.39 8.87 -1.20
N VAL A 72 4.72 9.77 -0.28
CA VAL A 72 4.94 11.20 -0.53
C VAL A 72 6.23 11.59 0.13
N ARG A 73 7.12 12.29 -0.59
CA ARG A 73 8.45 12.67 -0.09
C ARG A 73 8.79 14.13 -0.34
N THR A 74 9.66 14.67 0.50
CA THR A 74 10.12 16.08 0.41
C THR A 74 11.00 16.34 -0.81
N ASN A 75 11.79 15.34 -1.24
CA ASN A 75 12.61 15.45 -2.45
C ASN A 75 11.96 14.68 -3.61
N PRO A 76 11.28 15.37 -4.51
CA PRO A 76 10.54 14.73 -5.60
C PRO A 76 11.41 14.21 -6.74
N ASP A 77 12.67 14.62 -6.84
CA ASP A 77 13.54 14.27 -7.96
C ASP A 77 14.36 12.99 -7.73
N TYR A 78 14.11 12.29 -6.61
CA TYR A 78 14.74 10.99 -6.29
C TYR A 78 16.27 11.01 -6.20
N VAL A 79 16.87 12.14 -6.03
CA VAL A 79 18.27 12.22 -5.63
C VAL A 79 18.36 11.67 -4.21
N TYR A 80 19.27 10.73 -3.98
CA TYR A 80 19.51 10.20 -2.64
C TYR A 80 19.80 11.34 -1.69
N ASP A 81 18.92 11.50 -0.71
CA ASP A 81 19.01 12.54 0.30
C ASP A 81 18.67 11.91 1.65
N VAL A 82 19.69 11.77 2.50
CA VAL A 82 19.56 11.18 3.84
C VAL A 82 18.65 11.98 4.78
N TYR A 83 18.33 13.21 4.43
CA TYR A 83 17.44 14.09 5.20
C TYR A 83 16.04 14.18 4.61
N ALA A 84 15.79 13.53 3.49
CA ALA A 84 14.45 13.53 2.89
C ALA A 84 13.47 12.81 3.82
N LYS A 85 12.42 13.51 4.21
CA LYS A 85 11.26 12.90 4.87
C LYS A 85 10.40 12.21 3.81
N GLU A 86 9.83 11.08 4.19
CA GLU A 86 8.99 10.30 3.31
C GLU A 86 7.87 9.61 4.11
N ILE A 87 6.63 9.89 3.75
CA ILE A 87 5.46 9.21 4.32
C ILE A 87 5.11 8.04 3.40
N HIS A 88 5.04 6.85 3.97
CA HIS A 88 4.53 5.66 3.32
C HIS A 88 3.14 5.31 3.84
N MET A 89 2.25 4.96 2.95
CA MET A 89 0.86 4.61 3.26
C MET A 89 0.45 3.36 2.50
N ASN A 90 -0.10 2.38 3.20
CA ASN A 90 -0.78 1.27 2.56
C ASN A 90 -2.22 1.63 2.24
N PHE A 91 -2.62 1.38 1.01
CA PHE A 91 -3.99 1.47 0.54
C PHE A 91 -4.54 0.07 0.37
N PHE A 92 -5.51 -0.30 1.23
CA PHE A 92 -6.20 -1.58 1.20
C PHE A 92 -7.56 -1.41 0.54
N ALA A 93 -7.77 -2.09 -0.57
CA ALA A 93 -9.04 -2.04 -1.28
C ALA A 93 -10.15 -2.75 -0.48
N ARG A 94 -11.33 -2.16 -0.43
CA ARG A 94 -12.53 -2.78 0.17
C ARG A 94 -13.09 -3.87 -0.72
N GLU A 95 -12.97 -3.69 -2.02
CA GLU A 95 -13.38 -4.66 -3.04
C GLU A 95 -12.14 -5.24 -3.73
N ALA A 96 -12.09 -6.56 -3.88
CA ALA A 96 -10.91 -7.27 -4.35
C ALA A 96 -10.47 -6.85 -5.77
N ASP A 97 -11.39 -6.42 -6.62
CA ASP A 97 -11.15 -5.99 -7.99
C ASP A 97 -10.81 -4.50 -8.13
N ASN A 98 -10.72 -3.76 -7.02
CA ASN A 98 -10.39 -2.35 -7.04
C ASN A 98 -8.87 -2.16 -7.16
N GLU A 99 -8.40 -1.93 -8.37
CA GLU A 99 -7.02 -1.58 -8.72
C GLU A 99 -6.88 -0.09 -9.09
N THR A 100 -7.77 0.79 -8.57
CA THR A 100 -7.72 2.22 -8.88
C THR A 100 -6.44 2.85 -8.33
N TYR A 101 -5.65 3.45 -9.19
CA TYR A 101 -4.42 4.12 -8.82
C TYR A 101 -4.73 5.56 -8.36
N ILE A 102 -4.55 5.82 -7.07
CA ILE A 102 -4.87 7.11 -6.47
C ILE A 102 -3.68 8.07 -6.61
N CYS A 103 -3.95 9.28 -7.06
CA CYS A 103 -2.95 10.35 -7.23
C CYS A 103 -1.66 9.85 -7.89
N TYR A 104 -1.81 9.29 -9.09
CA TYR A 104 -0.70 8.75 -9.86
C TYR A 104 0.45 9.74 -9.99
N ASN A 105 1.66 9.30 -9.63
CA ASN A 105 2.87 10.10 -9.76
C ASN A 105 3.75 9.57 -10.90
N PRO A 106 3.82 10.26 -12.04
CA PRO A 106 4.60 9.80 -13.20
C PRO A 106 6.09 9.59 -12.93
N LYS A 107 6.66 10.36 -12.00
CA LYS A 107 8.08 10.22 -11.60
C LYS A 107 8.31 9.07 -10.62
N GLY A 108 7.30 8.70 -9.83
CA GLY A 108 7.40 7.70 -8.78
C GLY A 108 7.08 6.27 -9.24
N CYS A 109 6.30 6.13 -10.29
CA CYS A 109 5.87 4.82 -10.78
C CYS A 109 6.97 4.14 -11.61
N LYS A 110 7.83 3.37 -10.93
CA LYS A 110 8.97 2.68 -11.56
C LYS A 110 8.64 1.25 -12.01
N TYR A 111 7.62 0.63 -11.37
CA TYR A 111 7.37 -0.80 -11.46
C TYR A 111 6.26 -1.17 -12.43
N ILE A 112 5.51 -0.20 -12.94
CA ILE A 112 4.48 -0.44 -13.96
C ILE A 112 4.99 0.12 -15.29
N SER A 113 5.01 -0.72 -16.32
CA SER A 113 5.37 -0.27 -17.67
C SER A 113 4.33 0.74 -18.22
N LYS A 114 4.77 1.62 -19.12
CA LYS A 114 3.87 2.59 -19.78
C LYS A 114 2.70 1.91 -20.51
N GLU A 115 2.91 0.70 -20.99
CA GLU A 115 1.88 -0.10 -21.65
C GLU A 115 0.83 -0.57 -20.62
N ASN A 116 1.28 -1.11 -19.50
CA ASN A 116 0.40 -1.61 -18.45
C ASN A 116 -0.36 -0.50 -17.72
N LEU A 117 0.20 0.72 -17.64
CA LEU A 117 -0.50 1.87 -17.06
C LEU A 117 -1.83 2.19 -17.74
N LYS A 118 -1.98 1.87 -19.03
CA LYS A 118 -3.23 2.09 -19.77
C LYS A 118 -4.41 1.25 -19.23
N ASN A 119 -4.13 0.20 -18.49
CA ASN A 119 -5.14 -0.70 -17.93
C ASN A 119 -5.64 -0.23 -16.55
N TYR A 120 -4.99 0.75 -15.93
CA TYR A 120 -5.39 1.26 -14.62
C TYR A 120 -6.44 2.37 -14.73
N LYS A 121 -7.36 2.37 -13.77
CA LYS A 121 -8.18 3.54 -13.48
C LYS A 121 -7.37 4.48 -12.61
N PHE A 122 -7.52 5.78 -12.83
CA PHE A 122 -6.86 6.80 -12.04
C PHE A 122 -7.90 7.66 -11.32
N ALA A 123 -7.62 8.03 -10.07
CA ALA A 123 -8.42 8.98 -9.31
C ALA A 123 -7.52 10.03 -8.65
N GLY A 124 -8.01 11.26 -8.56
CA GLY A 124 -7.26 12.39 -8.00
C GLY A 124 -6.22 12.97 -8.94
N SER A 125 -5.27 13.69 -8.39
CA SER A 125 -4.19 14.35 -9.13
C SER A 125 -3.29 13.33 -9.87
N GLN A 126 -2.94 13.62 -11.11
CA GLN A 126 -1.97 12.84 -11.89
C GLN A 126 -0.66 13.64 -12.08
N LYS A 127 -0.26 14.37 -11.07
CA LYS A 127 0.93 15.20 -11.04
C LYS A 127 1.89 14.69 -9.98
N GLN A 128 3.10 15.27 -9.98
CA GLN A 128 4.04 15.08 -8.90
C GLN A 128 3.38 15.41 -7.55
N ARG A 129 3.55 14.54 -6.57
CA ARG A 129 3.01 14.70 -5.21
C ARG A 129 3.79 15.76 -4.45
N GLU A 130 3.09 16.49 -3.59
CA GLU A 130 3.65 17.54 -2.76
C GLU A 130 3.69 17.08 -1.30
N TYR A 131 4.84 17.26 -0.65
CA TYR A 131 4.98 16.94 0.78
C TYR A 131 4.41 18.09 1.63
N THR A 132 3.10 18.22 1.63
CA THR A 132 2.36 19.18 2.45
C THR A 132 1.21 18.48 3.17
N VAL A 133 0.81 18.99 4.32
CA VAL A 133 -0.32 18.44 5.09
C VAL A 133 -1.60 18.46 4.26
N GLU A 134 -1.83 19.53 3.52
CA GLU A 134 -3.00 19.70 2.67
C GLU A 134 -3.05 18.65 1.56
N TYR A 135 -1.92 18.42 0.87
CA TYR A 135 -1.84 17.42 -0.20
C TYR A 135 -2.01 16.01 0.35
N ILE A 136 -1.35 15.68 1.48
CA ILE A 136 -1.43 14.35 2.09
C ILE A 136 -2.86 14.06 2.55
N ASN A 137 -3.53 15.03 3.17
CA ASN A 137 -4.93 14.89 3.58
C ASN A 137 -5.87 14.72 2.38
N GLU A 138 -5.65 15.44 1.29
CA GLU A 138 -6.41 15.27 0.04
C GLU A 138 -6.17 13.89 -0.58
N TYR A 139 -4.93 13.40 -0.55
CA TYR A 139 -4.56 12.07 -1.04
C TYR A 139 -5.30 10.98 -0.25
N ILE A 140 -5.28 11.05 1.09
CA ILE A 140 -6.00 10.13 1.96
C ILE A 140 -7.51 10.20 1.70
N ARG A 141 -8.08 11.40 1.56
CA ARG A 141 -9.51 11.58 1.26
C ARG A 141 -9.86 10.94 -0.07
N THR A 142 -9.10 11.23 -1.12
CA THR A 142 -9.30 10.65 -2.46
C THR A 142 -9.25 9.12 -2.40
N ALA A 143 -8.30 8.53 -1.67
CA ALA A 143 -8.23 7.09 -1.50
C ALA A 143 -9.49 6.52 -0.83
N LYS A 144 -9.95 7.14 0.26
CA LYS A 144 -11.17 6.71 0.99
C LYS A 144 -12.42 6.80 0.13
N GLU A 145 -12.57 7.86 -0.64
CA GLU A 145 -13.71 8.07 -1.56
C GLU A 145 -13.71 7.07 -2.72
N ASN A 146 -12.54 6.54 -3.07
CA ASN A 146 -12.38 5.51 -4.10
C ASN A 146 -12.24 4.09 -3.52
N GLY A 147 -12.76 3.86 -2.33
CA GLY A 147 -12.95 2.52 -1.76
C GLY A 147 -11.72 1.92 -1.08
N TYR A 148 -10.75 2.74 -0.65
CA TYR A 148 -9.62 2.28 0.12
C TYR A 148 -9.74 2.56 1.62
N ILE A 149 -9.12 1.69 2.40
CA ILE A 149 -8.73 1.95 3.80
C ILE A 149 -7.25 2.32 3.75
N VAL A 150 -6.86 3.39 4.44
CA VAL A 150 -5.50 3.89 4.44
C VAL A 150 -4.85 3.62 5.79
N GLY A 151 -3.68 2.99 5.76
CA GLY A 151 -2.80 2.79 6.90
C GLY A 151 -1.50 3.58 6.74
N TYR A 152 -1.02 4.20 7.80
CA TYR A 152 0.29 4.83 7.83
C TYR A 152 1.36 3.81 8.22
N ASN A 153 2.43 3.71 7.43
CA ASN A 153 3.49 2.73 7.60
C ASN A 153 4.70 3.31 8.33
N HIS A 154 5.39 2.46 9.09
CA HIS A 154 6.74 2.61 9.66
C HIS A 154 7.25 4.07 9.84
N PRO A 155 6.60 4.91 10.70
CA PRO A 155 6.92 6.33 10.86
C PRO A 155 8.38 6.59 11.24
N TRP A 156 9.01 5.68 11.97
CA TRP A 156 10.43 5.79 12.34
C TRP A 156 11.34 5.78 11.10
N TRP A 157 11.07 4.90 10.14
CA TRP A 157 11.83 4.82 8.90
C TRP A 157 11.60 6.06 8.02
N SER A 158 10.42 6.65 8.10
CA SER A 158 10.03 7.84 7.35
C SER A 158 10.72 9.13 7.81
N MET A 159 11.54 9.08 8.86
CA MET A 159 12.19 10.25 9.47
C MET A 159 11.22 11.32 10.00
N GLU A 160 9.97 10.91 10.29
CA GLU A 160 8.93 11.80 10.80
C GLU A 160 9.08 11.99 12.31
N ALA A 161 8.97 13.25 12.76
CA ALA A 161 8.81 13.54 14.17
C ALA A 161 7.33 13.41 14.58
N GLU A 162 7.06 13.14 15.87
CA GLU A 162 5.70 13.08 16.41
C GLU A 162 4.86 14.31 16.03
N ALA A 163 5.46 15.50 16.08
CA ALA A 163 4.82 16.75 15.71
C ALA A 163 4.42 16.84 14.22
N ASP A 164 5.03 16.05 13.34
CA ASP A 164 4.69 15.99 11.92
C ASP A 164 3.49 15.06 11.69
N ILE A 165 3.34 14.03 12.55
CA ILE A 165 2.27 13.03 12.44
C ILE A 165 0.94 13.58 12.97
N LEU A 166 0.99 14.47 13.96
CA LEU A 166 -0.19 14.99 14.66
C LEU A 166 -0.83 16.24 14.01
N LYS A 167 -0.37 16.67 12.86
CA LYS A 167 -0.94 17.78 12.09
C LYS A 167 -2.05 17.31 11.17
#